data_e3480c328e8616b51e3d4197a7801cd3
#
_entry.id   e3480c328e8616b51e3d4197a7801cd3
#
_cell.length_a   1.000
_cell.length_b   1.000
_cell.length_c   1.000
_cell.angle_alpha   90.00
_cell.angle_beta   90.00
_cell.angle_gamma   90.00
#
_symmetry.space_group_name_H-M   'P 1'
#
loop_
_entity.id
_entity.type
_entity.pdbx_description
1 polymer ?
#
loop_
_entity_poly.entity_id
_entity_poly.type
_entity_poly.pdbx_seq_one_letter_code
_entity_poly.pdbx_strand_id
1 'polypeptide(L)'
;MSSQHIAQQSQLTAESRAKALKSMVNEELDILVVGGGITGAGIALDAATRGLRTGIVEAGDWAAGTSAWSSKLVHGGLRYLYNLDFKLVTEALTERGLLLNKIAPHLVHAQPFLWPLKMPVIERAYSAIGIGMYDTLAFLGSRGNKGVPSQRHFTKTGTKTVFPDIKDSAFSGAIQFYDARVDDARLVIDVVRTAAGYGALAASRTQVVGFTKDASGRVIGAELADLETGERLHVRAKHVINATGVWTEESESLANPDAGLEVLASKGIHIVVPRDRINATSGIFTKAEKSVLFIIPWQR
;
A
#
# COMPACT_ATOMS: atom_id res chain seq x y z
N MET A 1 -5.42 27.00 -6.49
CA MET A 1 -6.12 26.93 -5.18
C MET A 1 -5.17 27.39 -4.07
N SER A 2 -5.66 28.14 -3.05
CA SER A 2 -4.80 28.50 -1.92
C SER A 2 -4.57 27.29 -0.99
N SER A 3 -3.43 27.26 -0.29
CA SER A 3 -3.11 26.18 0.66
C SER A 3 -4.18 26.00 1.75
N GLN A 4 -4.84 27.08 2.17
CA GLN A 4 -5.95 27.03 3.12
C GLN A 4 -7.20 26.35 2.55
N HIS A 5 -7.51 26.56 1.29
CA HIS A 5 -8.64 25.89 0.62
C HIS A 5 -8.42 24.39 0.48
N ILE A 6 -7.22 23.97 0.08
CA ILE A 6 -6.83 22.56 0.02
C ILE A 6 -6.93 21.91 1.41
N ALA A 7 -6.40 22.55 2.44
CA ALA A 7 -6.44 22.05 3.82
C ALA A 7 -7.88 21.87 4.35
N GLN A 8 -8.79 22.75 3.96
CA GLN A 8 -10.20 22.69 4.36
C GLN A 8 -10.96 21.57 3.62
N GLN A 9 -10.71 21.39 2.32
CA GLN A 9 -11.30 20.31 1.53
C GLN A 9 -10.75 18.93 1.89
N SER A 10 -9.51 18.84 2.39
CA SER A 10 -8.88 17.58 2.78
C SER A 10 -9.38 17.02 4.12
N GLN A 11 -10.36 17.65 4.77
CA GLN A 11 -10.94 17.13 6.01
C GLN A 11 -12.00 16.08 5.69
N LEU A 12 -11.80 14.85 6.18
CA LEU A 12 -12.76 13.75 6.07
C LEU A 12 -13.72 13.75 7.27
N THR A 13 -14.56 14.79 7.34
CA THR A 13 -15.58 14.94 8.40
C THR A 13 -16.93 14.40 7.95
N ALA A 14 -17.86 14.18 8.89
CA ALA A 14 -19.23 13.81 8.57
C ALA A 14 -19.91 14.82 7.64
N GLU A 15 -19.63 16.11 7.83
CA GLU A 15 -20.15 17.18 6.98
C GLU A 15 -19.59 17.12 5.56
N SER A 16 -18.26 16.94 5.41
CA SER A 16 -17.63 16.79 4.08
C SER A 16 -18.13 15.55 3.36
N ARG A 17 -18.37 14.44 4.09
CA ARG A 17 -18.97 13.21 3.57
C ARG A 17 -20.38 13.45 3.03
N ALA A 18 -21.26 14.07 3.83
CA ALA A 18 -22.64 14.38 3.41
C ALA A 18 -22.67 15.30 2.18
N LYS A 19 -21.80 16.31 2.14
CA LYS A 19 -21.63 17.20 0.99
C LYS A 19 -21.14 16.44 -0.24
N ALA A 20 -20.19 15.52 -0.08
CA ALA A 20 -19.67 14.70 -1.16
C ALA A 20 -20.78 13.82 -1.76
N LEU A 21 -21.56 13.11 -0.95
CA LEU A 21 -22.70 12.29 -1.41
C LEU A 21 -23.73 13.13 -2.16
N LYS A 22 -24.13 14.28 -1.60
CA LYS A 22 -25.06 15.20 -2.28
C LYS A 22 -24.53 15.66 -3.64
N SER A 23 -23.23 15.96 -3.75
CA SER A 23 -22.61 16.38 -5.02
C SER A 23 -22.55 15.22 -6.03
N MET A 24 -22.24 13.98 -5.59
CA MET A 24 -22.23 12.81 -6.46
C MET A 24 -23.60 12.48 -7.05
N VAL A 25 -24.69 12.72 -6.28
CA VAL A 25 -26.07 12.50 -6.76
C VAL A 25 -26.47 13.56 -7.77
N ASN A 26 -26.13 14.83 -7.52
CA ASN A 26 -26.61 15.94 -8.32
C ASN A 26 -25.89 16.12 -9.66
N GLU A 27 -24.66 15.65 -9.75
CA GLU A 27 -23.81 15.90 -10.90
C GLU A 27 -23.10 14.62 -11.37
N GLU A 28 -23.02 14.45 -12.70
CA GLU A 28 -22.33 13.31 -13.29
C GLU A 28 -20.82 13.35 -13.03
N LEU A 29 -20.27 12.23 -12.62
CA LEU A 29 -18.83 12.05 -12.42
C LEU A 29 -18.15 11.65 -13.74
N ASP A 30 -16.89 12.05 -13.91
CA ASP A 30 -16.03 11.43 -14.91
C ASP A 30 -15.62 10.03 -14.47
N ILE A 31 -15.28 9.87 -13.16
CA ILE A 31 -14.84 8.61 -12.58
C ILE A 31 -15.51 8.40 -11.21
N LEU A 32 -16.10 7.22 -11.03
CA LEU A 32 -16.47 6.69 -9.71
C LEU A 32 -15.52 5.53 -9.37
N VAL A 33 -14.79 5.67 -8.26
CA VAL A 33 -13.91 4.64 -7.71
C VAL A 33 -14.63 3.90 -6.60
N VAL A 34 -14.71 2.58 -6.71
CA VAL A 34 -15.34 1.70 -5.71
C VAL A 34 -14.26 0.97 -4.92
N GLY A 35 -14.13 1.30 -3.63
CA GLY A 35 -13.14 0.76 -2.71
C GLY A 35 -12.11 1.80 -2.25
N GLY A 36 -12.01 1.96 -0.92
CA GLY A 36 -11.17 2.93 -0.23
C GLY A 36 -9.84 2.36 0.28
N GLY A 37 -9.30 1.33 -0.38
CA GLY A 37 -7.95 0.83 -0.17
C GLY A 37 -6.90 1.68 -0.87
N ILE A 38 -5.62 1.29 -0.77
CA ILE A 38 -4.50 2.05 -1.37
C ILE A 38 -4.63 2.21 -2.89
N THR A 39 -5.15 1.19 -3.59
CA THR A 39 -5.38 1.24 -5.03
C THR A 39 -6.45 2.27 -5.38
N GLY A 40 -7.62 2.20 -4.75
CA GLY A 40 -8.71 3.15 -5.00
C GLY A 40 -8.33 4.58 -4.61
N ALA A 41 -7.66 4.76 -3.47
CA ALA A 41 -7.15 6.05 -3.03
C ALA A 41 -6.16 6.66 -4.05
N GLY A 42 -5.24 5.85 -4.57
CA GLY A 42 -4.29 6.27 -5.61
C GLY A 42 -4.98 6.66 -6.92
N ILE A 43 -5.96 5.86 -7.37
CA ILE A 43 -6.77 6.17 -8.57
C ILE A 43 -7.52 7.48 -8.39
N ALA A 44 -8.18 7.68 -7.23
CA ALA A 44 -8.92 8.89 -6.96
C ALA A 44 -8.00 10.13 -6.92
N LEU A 45 -6.80 10.01 -6.35
CA LEU A 45 -5.82 11.09 -6.34
C LEU A 45 -5.34 11.43 -7.75
N ASP A 46 -4.92 10.43 -8.54
CA ASP A 46 -4.44 10.65 -9.90
C ASP A 46 -5.52 11.30 -10.77
N ALA A 47 -6.76 10.80 -10.71
CA ALA A 47 -7.88 11.36 -11.46
C ALA A 47 -8.19 12.80 -11.05
N ALA A 48 -8.25 13.10 -9.74
CA ALA A 48 -8.54 14.45 -9.26
C ALA A 48 -7.42 15.44 -9.62
N THR A 49 -6.15 15.04 -9.56
CA THR A 49 -5.03 15.90 -9.95
C THR A 49 -5.01 16.20 -11.45
N ARG A 50 -5.63 15.37 -12.29
CA ARG A 50 -5.85 15.62 -13.73
C ARG A 50 -7.08 16.48 -14.01
N GLY A 51 -7.80 16.92 -12.97
CA GLY A 51 -9.00 17.75 -13.11
C GLY A 51 -10.26 16.96 -13.48
N LEU A 52 -10.24 15.64 -13.38
CA LEU A 52 -11.43 14.81 -13.59
C LEU A 52 -12.35 14.91 -12.36
N ARG A 53 -13.65 15.04 -12.59
CA ARG A 53 -14.66 14.99 -11.54
C ARG A 53 -14.74 13.57 -10.99
N THR A 54 -14.17 13.36 -9.83
CA THR A 54 -13.93 12.03 -9.25
C THR A 54 -14.72 11.83 -7.96
N GLY A 55 -15.43 10.70 -7.86
CA GLY A 55 -15.97 10.19 -6.62
C GLY A 55 -15.21 8.95 -6.15
N ILE A 56 -15.02 8.78 -4.85
CA ILE A 56 -14.54 7.55 -4.23
C ILE A 56 -15.45 7.15 -3.08
N VAL A 57 -15.92 5.89 -3.10
CA VAL A 57 -16.80 5.33 -2.08
C VAL A 57 -16.19 4.09 -1.45
N GLU A 58 -16.39 3.93 -0.13
CA GLU A 58 -15.89 2.81 0.66
C GLU A 58 -17.01 2.28 1.58
N ALA A 59 -17.25 0.98 1.54
CA ALA A 59 -18.30 0.35 2.33
C ALA A 59 -18.00 0.36 3.85
N GLY A 60 -16.75 0.17 4.21
CA GLY A 60 -16.25 0.23 5.58
C GLY A 60 -15.65 1.58 5.93
N ASP A 61 -14.53 1.53 6.60
CA ASP A 61 -13.65 2.69 6.81
C ASP A 61 -12.49 2.66 5.80
N TRP A 62 -11.83 3.80 5.63
CA TRP A 62 -10.66 3.88 4.76
C TRP A 62 -9.60 2.85 5.17
N ALA A 63 -9.04 2.16 4.19
CA ALA A 63 -8.07 1.10 4.39
C ALA A 63 -8.57 -0.18 5.10
N ALA A 64 -9.84 -0.34 5.40
CA ALA A 64 -10.39 -1.43 6.20
C ALA A 64 -10.07 -2.84 5.68
N GLY A 65 -9.85 -2.99 4.36
CA GLY A 65 -9.42 -4.25 3.73
C GLY A 65 -7.92 -4.50 3.86
N THR A 66 -7.34 -5.16 2.87
CA THR A 66 -5.92 -5.58 2.83
C THR A 66 -4.93 -4.44 3.11
N SER A 67 -5.31 -3.19 2.82
CA SER A 67 -4.44 -2.03 2.97
C SER A 67 -4.07 -1.71 4.41
N ALA A 68 -4.85 -2.11 5.43
CA ALA A 68 -4.47 -1.99 6.85
C ALA A 68 -3.87 -3.28 7.43
N TRP A 69 -3.90 -4.38 6.68
CA TRP A 69 -3.42 -5.69 7.09
C TRP A 69 -2.16 -6.12 6.34
N SER A 70 -1.41 -5.17 5.81
CA SER A 70 -0.15 -5.40 5.11
C SER A 70 0.99 -5.68 6.10
N SER A 71 2.16 -6.06 5.58
CA SER A 71 3.39 -6.17 6.39
C SER A 71 3.95 -4.81 6.83
N LYS A 72 3.24 -3.70 6.51
CA LYS A 72 3.59 -2.31 6.82
C LYS A 72 4.95 -1.89 6.23
N LEU A 73 5.25 -2.45 5.07
CA LEU A 73 6.48 -2.19 4.33
C LEU A 73 6.18 -1.59 2.96
N VAL A 74 6.95 -0.58 2.61
CA VAL A 74 7.15 -0.13 1.23
C VAL A 74 8.49 -0.70 0.78
N HIS A 75 8.44 -1.82 0.08
CA HIS A 75 9.64 -2.59 -0.26
C HIS A 75 9.85 -2.69 -1.77
N GLY A 76 11.10 -2.78 -2.19
CA GLY A 76 11.44 -2.99 -3.59
C GLY A 76 11.34 -4.44 -4.05
N GLY A 77 10.92 -5.35 -3.15
CA GLY A 77 10.69 -6.75 -3.52
C GLY A 77 11.96 -7.55 -3.79
N LEU A 78 12.91 -7.54 -2.88
CA LEU A 78 14.17 -8.32 -3.00
C LEU A 78 13.93 -9.76 -3.45
N ARG A 79 12.79 -10.37 -3.09
CA ARG A 79 12.40 -11.71 -3.55
C ARG A 79 12.20 -11.80 -5.06
N TYR A 80 11.73 -10.73 -5.71
CA TYR A 80 11.53 -10.72 -7.17
C TYR A 80 12.85 -10.65 -7.94
N LEU A 81 13.90 -10.17 -7.30
CA LEU A 81 15.25 -10.21 -7.88
C LEU A 81 15.74 -11.65 -8.10
N TYR A 82 15.36 -12.58 -7.20
CA TYR A 82 15.63 -14.02 -7.42
C TYR A 82 14.90 -14.60 -8.63
N ASN A 83 13.77 -14.02 -8.99
CA ASN A 83 13.01 -14.39 -10.19
C ASN A 83 13.48 -13.61 -11.43
N LEU A 84 14.56 -12.81 -11.33
CA LEU A 84 15.12 -11.98 -12.40
C LEU A 84 14.15 -10.93 -12.96
N ASP A 85 13.13 -10.56 -12.19
CA ASP A 85 12.18 -9.50 -12.58
C ASP A 85 12.73 -8.10 -12.23
N PHE A 86 13.75 -7.71 -12.99
CA PHE A 86 14.43 -6.41 -12.80
C PHE A 86 13.51 -5.22 -13.04
N LYS A 87 12.53 -5.35 -13.93
CA LYS A 87 11.59 -4.26 -14.24
C LYS A 87 10.75 -3.92 -13.02
N LEU A 88 10.10 -4.93 -12.45
CA LEU A 88 9.25 -4.78 -11.26
C LEU A 88 10.06 -4.25 -10.06
N VAL A 89 11.28 -4.77 -9.85
CA VAL A 89 12.16 -4.32 -8.77
C VAL A 89 12.55 -2.85 -8.95
N THR A 90 12.93 -2.44 -10.16
CA THR A 90 13.31 -1.04 -10.44
C THR A 90 12.15 -0.10 -10.22
N GLU A 91 10.95 -0.45 -10.69
CA GLU A 91 9.73 0.33 -10.53
C GLU A 91 9.37 0.48 -9.04
N ALA A 92 9.34 -0.62 -8.29
CA ALA A 92 9.06 -0.61 -6.86
C ALA A 92 10.09 0.21 -6.04
N LEU A 93 11.38 0.12 -6.39
CA LEU A 93 12.45 0.91 -5.75
C LEU A 93 12.37 2.40 -6.07
N THR A 94 11.95 2.74 -7.28
CA THR A 94 11.70 4.13 -7.69
C THR A 94 10.57 4.73 -6.88
N GLU A 95 9.43 4.04 -6.79
CA GLU A 95 8.27 4.47 -6.00
C GLU A 95 8.61 4.57 -4.51
N ARG A 96 9.35 3.60 -3.95
CA ARG A 96 9.85 3.67 -2.58
C ARG A 96 10.70 4.93 -2.35
N GLY A 97 11.60 5.23 -3.28
CA GLY A 97 12.45 6.42 -3.22
C GLY A 97 11.65 7.71 -3.27
N LEU A 98 10.61 7.78 -4.10
CA LEU A 98 9.70 8.92 -4.16
C LEU A 98 8.93 9.11 -2.85
N LEU A 99 8.39 8.04 -2.28
CA LEU A 99 7.67 8.08 -1.01
C LEU A 99 8.57 8.53 0.15
N LEU A 100 9.79 7.99 0.24
CA LEU A 100 10.77 8.35 1.27
C LEU A 100 11.22 9.81 1.21
N ASN A 101 11.46 10.32 -0.01
CA ASN A 101 12.17 11.60 -0.16
C ASN A 101 11.26 12.79 -0.50
N LYS A 102 10.08 12.55 -1.08
CA LYS A 102 9.25 13.63 -1.65
C LYS A 102 7.79 13.56 -1.27
N ILE A 103 7.15 12.39 -1.44
CA ILE A 103 5.69 12.28 -1.36
C ILE A 103 5.22 12.19 0.09
N ALA A 104 5.82 11.27 0.87
CA ALA A 104 5.38 10.99 2.23
C ALA A 104 6.54 10.79 3.23
N PRO A 105 7.55 11.69 3.28
CA PRO A 105 8.71 11.53 4.18
C PRO A 105 8.33 11.57 5.66
N HIS A 106 7.16 12.08 6.00
CA HIS A 106 6.61 12.10 7.36
C HIS A 106 5.97 10.77 7.79
N LEU A 107 5.68 9.87 6.84
CA LEU A 107 5.06 8.57 7.10
C LEU A 107 5.99 7.39 6.77
N VAL A 108 6.80 7.54 5.73
CA VAL A 108 7.64 6.46 5.21
C VAL A 108 9.06 6.63 5.70
N HIS A 109 9.57 5.65 6.43
CA HIS A 109 10.89 5.71 7.06
C HIS A 109 11.74 4.50 6.68
N ALA A 110 13.06 4.72 6.53
CA ALA A 110 14.00 3.64 6.27
C ALA A 110 13.99 2.60 7.40
N GLN A 111 13.93 1.32 7.03
CA GLN A 111 13.88 0.18 7.95
C GLN A 111 15.05 -0.77 7.64
N PRO A 112 15.99 -0.95 8.59
CA PRO A 112 17.05 -1.93 8.43
C PRO A 112 16.53 -3.36 8.59
N PHE A 113 17.05 -4.27 7.77
CA PHE A 113 16.82 -5.70 7.82
C PHE A 113 18.13 -6.47 7.78
N LEU A 114 18.25 -7.49 8.60
CA LEU A 114 19.32 -8.46 8.54
C LEU A 114 18.94 -9.63 7.62
N TRP A 115 19.85 -9.97 6.73
CA TRP A 115 19.88 -11.22 5.99
C TRP A 115 20.92 -12.13 6.64
N PRO A 116 20.52 -13.09 7.50
CA PRO A 116 21.45 -13.99 8.15
C PRO A 116 22.12 -14.92 7.15
N LEU A 117 23.41 -15.14 7.30
CA LEU A 117 24.23 -16.03 6.46
C LEU A 117 24.58 -17.30 7.23
N LYS A 118 24.38 -18.46 6.62
CA LYS A 118 24.81 -19.75 7.17
C LYS A 118 26.27 -20.05 6.83
N MET A 119 26.70 -19.73 5.62
CA MET A 119 28.06 -19.89 5.13
C MET A 119 28.78 -18.54 5.02
N PRO A 120 29.96 -18.37 5.63
CA PRO A 120 30.57 -17.06 5.79
C PRO A 120 31.15 -16.48 4.50
N VAL A 121 31.50 -17.29 3.48
CA VAL A 121 32.19 -16.84 2.27
C VAL A 121 31.28 -16.93 1.03
N ILE A 122 30.86 -18.11 0.64
CA ILE A 122 30.12 -18.32 -0.61
C ILE A 122 28.75 -17.64 -0.57
N GLU A 123 27.98 -17.88 0.49
CA GLU A 123 26.65 -17.28 0.64
C GLU A 123 26.74 -15.77 0.79
N ARG A 124 27.79 -15.28 1.49
CA ARG A 124 28.04 -13.84 1.59
C ARG A 124 28.31 -13.20 0.25
N ALA A 125 29.16 -13.81 -0.57
CA ALA A 125 29.49 -13.28 -1.91
C ALA A 125 28.24 -13.23 -2.80
N TYR A 126 27.49 -14.32 -2.86
CA TYR A 126 26.26 -14.39 -3.65
C TYR A 126 25.20 -13.39 -3.17
N SER A 127 24.91 -13.36 -1.86
CA SER A 127 23.94 -12.44 -1.29
C SER A 127 24.36 -10.98 -1.41
N ALA A 128 25.68 -10.68 -1.29
CA ALA A 128 26.20 -9.34 -1.48
C ALA A 128 26.03 -8.83 -2.92
N ILE A 129 26.15 -9.70 -3.92
CA ILE A 129 25.89 -9.35 -5.32
C ILE A 129 24.40 -9.01 -5.49
N GLY A 130 23.48 -9.86 -5.01
CA GLY A 130 22.03 -9.64 -5.11
C GLY A 130 21.59 -8.36 -4.39
N ILE A 131 22.04 -8.14 -3.15
CA ILE A 131 21.72 -6.94 -2.39
C ILE A 131 22.44 -5.70 -2.98
N GLY A 132 23.65 -5.84 -3.52
CA GLY A 132 24.35 -4.79 -4.22
C GLY A 132 23.64 -4.35 -5.50
N MET A 133 23.09 -5.28 -6.27
CA MET A 133 22.20 -4.96 -7.41
C MET A 133 20.94 -4.22 -6.95
N TYR A 134 20.31 -4.66 -5.87
CA TYR A 134 19.16 -3.99 -5.28
C TYR A 134 19.46 -2.53 -4.90
N ASP A 135 20.61 -2.29 -4.24
CA ASP A 135 21.08 -0.95 -3.90
C ASP A 135 21.37 -0.10 -5.14
N THR A 136 21.95 -0.70 -6.19
CA THR A 136 22.26 -0.02 -7.45
C THR A 136 20.97 0.37 -8.19
N LEU A 137 20.01 -0.54 -8.29
CA LEU A 137 18.71 -0.25 -8.90
C LEU A 137 17.97 0.84 -8.12
N ALA A 138 18.03 0.82 -6.78
CA ALA A 138 17.49 1.88 -5.95
C ALA A 138 18.14 3.25 -6.22
N PHE A 139 19.45 3.29 -6.39
CA PHE A 139 20.18 4.51 -6.69
C PHE A 139 19.82 5.07 -8.06
N LEU A 140 19.80 4.22 -9.09
CA LEU A 140 19.46 4.61 -10.45
C LEU A 140 17.98 5.07 -10.56
N GLY A 141 17.05 4.29 -10.02
CA GLY A 141 15.62 4.60 -10.05
C GLY A 141 15.27 5.91 -9.31
N SER A 142 15.98 6.22 -8.22
CA SER A 142 15.77 7.45 -7.44
C SER A 142 16.64 8.63 -7.89
N ARG A 143 17.27 8.58 -9.07
CA ARG A 143 18.16 9.63 -9.61
C ARG A 143 19.25 10.05 -8.62
N GLY A 144 19.87 9.08 -7.96
CA GLY A 144 20.98 9.30 -7.03
C GLY A 144 20.58 9.49 -5.56
N ASN A 145 19.31 9.63 -5.24
CA ASN A 145 18.82 9.72 -3.84
C ASN A 145 17.91 8.56 -3.48
N LYS A 146 18.47 7.42 -3.10
CA LYS A 146 17.70 6.23 -2.74
C LYS A 146 16.95 6.31 -1.39
N GLY A 147 17.18 7.38 -0.60
CA GLY A 147 16.50 7.62 0.68
C GLY A 147 16.84 6.63 1.79
N VAL A 148 17.69 5.63 1.52
CA VAL A 148 18.11 4.61 2.47
C VAL A 148 19.62 4.43 2.47
N PRO A 149 20.26 4.04 3.60
CA PRO A 149 21.69 3.71 3.64
C PRO A 149 22.04 2.52 2.74
N SER A 150 23.29 2.43 2.35
CA SER A 150 23.82 1.25 1.65
C SER A 150 23.94 0.05 2.56
N GLN A 151 24.01 -1.14 1.99
CA GLN A 151 24.21 -2.39 2.71
C GLN A 151 25.47 -2.35 3.61
N ARG A 152 25.40 -3.10 4.72
CA ARG A 152 26.52 -3.30 5.64
C ARG A 152 26.71 -4.78 5.94
N HIS A 153 27.97 -5.20 6.06
CA HIS A 153 28.32 -6.57 6.38
C HIS A 153 28.68 -6.70 7.84
N PHE A 154 28.07 -7.65 8.53
CA PHE A 154 28.35 -7.96 9.92
C PHE A 154 29.00 -9.32 10.07
N THR A 155 29.97 -9.38 11.00
CA THR A 155 30.47 -10.64 11.57
C THR A 155 29.41 -11.24 12.47
N LYS A 156 29.65 -12.44 12.98
CA LYS A 156 28.76 -13.08 13.98
C LYS A 156 28.56 -12.17 15.19
N THR A 157 29.64 -11.65 15.77
CA THR A 157 29.59 -10.71 16.91
C THR A 157 28.83 -9.43 16.56
N GLY A 158 29.12 -8.82 15.42
CA GLY A 158 28.41 -7.61 14.97
C GLY A 158 26.92 -7.84 14.73
N THR A 159 26.51 -9.02 14.25
CA THR A 159 25.11 -9.39 14.14
C THR A 159 24.40 -9.41 15.50
N LYS A 160 25.08 -9.96 16.52
CA LYS A 160 24.57 -10.00 17.91
C LYS A 160 24.40 -8.61 18.52
N THR A 161 25.16 -7.62 18.14
CA THR A 161 24.97 -6.26 18.66
C THR A 161 23.69 -5.60 18.15
N VAL A 162 23.22 -5.95 16.96
CA VAL A 162 21.98 -5.37 16.37
C VAL A 162 20.76 -6.27 16.56
N PHE A 163 20.97 -7.56 16.82
CA PHE A 163 19.93 -8.54 17.13
C PHE A 163 20.42 -9.53 18.19
N PRO A 164 20.43 -9.16 19.49
CA PRO A 164 20.94 -10.00 20.58
C PRO A 164 20.27 -11.37 20.70
N ASP A 165 18.97 -11.46 20.42
CA ASP A 165 18.17 -12.68 20.63
C ASP A 165 18.30 -13.71 19.49
N ILE A 166 19.05 -13.43 18.43
CA ILE A 166 19.27 -14.41 17.36
C ILE A 166 20.10 -15.60 17.91
N LYS A 167 19.68 -16.84 17.63
CA LYS A 167 20.38 -18.04 18.07
C LYS A 167 21.74 -18.17 17.40
N ASP A 168 22.78 -18.44 18.17
CA ASP A 168 24.16 -18.53 17.70
C ASP A 168 24.40 -19.60 16.62
N SER A 169 23.64 -20.69 16.67
CA SER A 169 23.70 -21.77 15.66
C SER A 169 23.04 -21.42 14.35
N ALA A 170 22.26 -20.34 14.29
CA ALA A 170 21.44 -20.02 13.11
C ALA A 170 22.20 -19.25 12.03
N PHE A 171 23.41 -18.71 12.34
CA PHE A 171 24.11 -17.81 11.42
C PHE A 171 25.61 -17.77 11.67
N SER A 172 26.36 -17.38 10.64
CA SER A 172 27.81 -17.11 10.69
C SER A 172 28.14 -15.61 10.59
N GLY A 173 27.17 -14.79 10.29
CA GLY A 173 27.21 -13.35 10.09
C GLY A 173 25.92 -12.90 9.39
N ALA A 174 25.84 -11.63 9.01
CA ALA A 174 24.69 -11.12 8.29
C ALA A 174 25.09 -10.02 7.29
N ILE A 175 24.22 -9.77 6.32
CA ILE A 175 24.23 -8.54 5.53
C ILE A 175 22.99 -7.74 5.98
N GLN A 176 23.22 -6.48 6.37
CA GLN A 176 22.14 -5.53 6.61
C GLN A 176 21.84 -4.80 5.31
N PHE A 177 20.59 -4.78 4.93
CA PHE A 177 20.07 -3.97 3.84
C PHE A 177 18.89 -3.13 4.35
N TYR A 178 18.38 -2.25 3.51
CA TYR A 178 17.30 -1.35 3.91
C TYR A 178 16.13 -1.44 2.95
N ASP A 179 14.96 -1.47 3.51
CA ASP A 179 13.70 -1.16 2.87
C ASP A 179 13.03 0.02 3.58
N ALA A 180 11.75 0.22 3.41
CA ALA A 180 11.03 1.26 4.11
C ALA A 180 9.81 0.68 4.85
N ARG A 181 9.50 1.27 6.00
CA ARG A 181 8.28 0.99 6.76
C ARG A 181 7.32 2.16 6.66
N VAL A 182 6.05 1.87 6.83
CA VAL A 182 4.96 2.85 6.79
C VAL A 182 3.85 2.44 7.74
N ASP A 183 3.10 3.40 8.28
CA ASP A 183 1.77 3.15 8.79
C ASP A 183 0.82 3.08 7.58
N ASP A 184 0.45 1.86 7.19
CA ASP A 184 -0.27 1.59 5.95
C ASP A 184 -1.68 2.21 5.93
N ALA A 185 -2.43 2.10 7.02
CA ALA A 185 -3.75 2.71 7.12
C ALA A 185 -3.67 4.24 7.04
N ARG A 186 -2.71 4.84 7.76
CA ARG A 186 -2.50 6.28 7.72
C ARG A 186 -2.09 6.76 6.34
N LEU A 187 -1.23 6.01 5.63
CA LEU A 187 -0.87 6.34 4.25
C LEU A 187 -2.10 6.41 3.35
N VAL A 188 -3.01 5.43 3.44
CA VAL A 188 -4.26 5.45 2.65
C VAL A 188 -5.12 6.66 2.99
N ILE A 189 -5.32 6.93 4.28
CA ILE A 189 -6.10 8.08 4.74
C ILE A 189 -5.51 9.39 4.19
N ASP A 190 -4.19 9.55 4.22
CA ASP A 190 -3.54 10.77 3.73
C ASP A 190 -3.62 10.88 2.20
N VAL A 191 -3.60 9.76 1.45
CA VAL A 191 -3.85 9.77 0.01
C VAL A 191 -5.30 10.18 -0.30
N VAL A 192 -6.31 9.65 0.42
CA VAL A 192 -7.72 10.04 0.25
C VAL A 192 -7.92 11.51 0.62
N ARG A 193 -7.33 11.98 1.72
CA ARG A 193 -7.36 13.39 2.12
C ARG A 193 -6.75 14.30 1.06
N THR A 194 -5.64 13.87 0.49
CA THR A 194 -4.99 14.61 -0.60
C THR A 194 -5.88 14.65 -1.83
N ALA A 195 -6.48 13.53 -2.22
CA ALA A 195 -7.45 13.48 -3.32
C ALA A 195 -8.63 14.43 -3.09
N ALA A 196 -9.21 14.44 -1.87
CA ALA A 196 -10.27 15.36 -1.49
C ALA A 196 -9.81 16.83 -1.56
N GLY A 197 -8.57 17.12 -1.15
CA GLY A 197 -7.96 18.45 -1.29
C GLY A 197 -7.83 18.91 -2.75
N TYR A 198 -7.72 17.98 -3.69
CA TYR A 198 -7.78 18.24 -5.14
C TYR A 198 -9.19 18.17 -5.74
N GLY A 199 -10.22 18.01 -4.90
CA GLY A 199 -11.62 18.07 -5.31
C GLY A 199 -12.30 16.72 -5.52
N ALA A 200 -11.65 15.60 -5.16
CA ALA A 200 -12.33 14.31 -5.14
C ALA A 200 -13.43 14.30 -4.07
N LEU A 201 -14.58 13.73 -4.42
CA LEU A 201 -15.73 13.54 -3.54
C LEU A 201 -15.56 12.20 -2.80
N ALA A 202 -15.24 12.24 -1.50
CA ALA A 202 -14.91 11.05 -0.73
C ALA A 202 -16.01 10.71 0.28
N ALA A 203 -16.50 9.46 0.25
CA ALA A 203 -17.51 8.97 1.20
C ALA A 203 -17.19 7.55 1.67
N SER A 204 -16.81 7.40 2.95
CA SER A 204 -16.78 6.11 3.66
C SER A 204 -18.17 5.71 4.12
N ARG A 205 -18.35 4.50 4.63
CA ARG A 205 -19.65 3.96 5.05
C ARG A 205 -20.70 4.06 3.94
N THR A 206 -20.27 3.86 2.70
CA THR A 206 -21.08 3.98 1.50
C THR A 206 -20.80 2.79 0.59
N GLN A 207 -21.74 1.86 0.51
CA GLN A 207 -21.62 0.60 -0.20
C GLN A 207 -22.23 0.70 -1.60
N VAL A 208 -21.53 0.22 -2.62
CA VAL A 208 -22.14 -0.05 -3.92
C VAL A 208 -22.97 -1.32 -3.81
N VAL A 209 -24.23 -1.24 -4.20
CA VAL A 209 -25.20 -2.34 -4.12
C VAL A 209 -25.76 -2.75 -5.47
N GLY A 210 -25.42 -2.01 -6.52
CA GLY A 210 -25.77 -2.29 -7.91
C GLY A 210 -25.09 -1.33 -8.87
N PHE A 211 -25.12 -1.67 -10.15
CA PHE A 211 -24.63 -0.81 -11.22
C PHE A 211 -25.74 -0.47 -12.20
N THR A 212 -25.80 0.79 -12.60
CA THR A 212 -26.71 1.27 -13.65
C THR A 212 -26.09 1.05 -15.01
N LYS A 213 -26.86 0.49 -15.95
CA LYS A 213 -26.41 0.24 -17.31
C LYS A 213 -27.29 1.01 -18.32
N ASP A 214 -26.69 1.39 -19.43
CA ASP A 214 -27.42 1.91 -20.58
C ASP A 214 -28.02 0.77 -21.45
N ALA A 215 -28.70 1.14 -22.53
CA ALA A 215 -29.33 0.20 -23.44
C ALA A 215 -28.32 -0.74 -24.16
N SER A 216 -27.03 -0.38 -24.20
CA SER A 216 -25.95 -1.22 -24.75
C SER A 216 -25.37 -2.20 -23.74
N GLY A 217 -25.77 -2.12 -22.47
CA GLY A 217 -25.21 -2.90 -21.37
C GLY A 217 -23.97 -2.28 -20.73
N ARG A 218 -23.55 -1.10 -21.14
CA ARG A 218 -22.41 -0.38 -20.56
C ARG A 218 -22.81 0.19 -19.21
N VAL A 219 -21.92 0.04 -18.20
CA VAL A 219 -22.07 0.67 -16.88
C VAL A 219 -21.92 2.19 -17.01
N ILE A 220 -22.94 2.93 -16.54
CA ILE A 220 -23.04 4.40 -16.59
C ILE A 220 -23.25 5.01 -15.20
N GLY A 221 -23.12 4.23 -14.14
CA GLY A 221 -23.28 4.67 -12.77
C GLY A 221 -23.44 3.52 -11.78
N ALA A 222 -23.76 3.87 -10.55
CA ALA A 222 -23.97 2.90 -9.48
C ALA A 222 -25.13 3.32 -8.56
N GLU A 223 -25.74 2.32 -7.94
CA GLU A 223 -26.60 2.47 -6.79
C GLU A 223 -25.78 2.30 -5.52
N LEU A 224 -25.86 3.29 -4.64
CA LEU A 224 -25.14 3.34 -3.37
C LEU A 224 -26.11 3.17 -2.20
N ALA A 225 -25.69 2.46 -1.17
CA ALA A 225 -26.34 2.47 0.14
C ALA A 225 -25.50 3.29 1.11
N ASP A 226 -26.06 4.38 1.62
CA ASP A 226 -25.49 5.09 2.76
C ASP A 226 -25.71 4.27 4.03
N LEU A 227 -24.66 3.69 4.58
CA LEU A 227 -24.72 2.81 5.74
C LEU A 227 -24.90 3.57 7.08
N GLU A 228 -24.86 4.90 7.07
CA GLU A 228 -25.14 5.72 8.25
C GLU A 228 -26.61 6.13 8.32
N THR A 229 -27.25 6.41 7.19
CA THR A 229 -28.64 6.86 7.12
C THR A 229 -29.61 5.77 6.66
N GLY A 230 -29.11 4.73 5.98
CA GLY A 230 -29.91 3.70 5.31
C GLY A 230 -30.47 4.14 3.96
N GLU A 231 -30.16 5.35 3.49
CA GLU A 231 -30.67 5.90 2.23
C GLU A 231 -30.03 5.20 1.02
N ARG A 232 -30.82 5.07 -0.07
CA ARG A 232 -30.37 4.63 -1.38
C ARG A 232 -30.15 5.83 -2.28
N LEU A 233 -28.97 5.88 -2.91
CA LEU A 233 -28.54 6.98 -3.73
C LEU A 233 -28.16 6.47 -5.12
N HIS A 234 -28.51 7.21 -6.17
CA HIS A 234 -28.11 6.91 -7.56
C HIS A 234 -27.06 7.91 -8.03
N VAL A 235 -25.91 7.39 -8.46
CA VAL A 235 -24.80 8.19 -8.94
C VAL A 235 -24.52 7.85 -10.40
N ARG A 236 -24.42 8.88 -11.25
CA ARG A 236 -24.02 8.73 -12.65
C ARG A 236 -22.51 8.93 -12.79
N ALA A 237 -21.87 8.09 -13.59
CA ALA A 237 -20.45 8.22 -13.89
C ALA A 237 -20.14 7.71 -15.29
N LYS A 238 -19.26 8.41 -16.01
CA LYS A 238 -18.79 7.98 -17.33
C LYS A 238 -17.98 6.69 -17.27
N HIS A 239 -17.22 6.52 -16.16
CA HIS A 239 -16.43 5.34 -15.88
C HIS A 239 -16.59 4.95 -14.42
N VAL A 240 -16.74 3.66 -14.16
CA VAL A 240 -16.72 3.08 -12.81
C VAL A 240 -15.52 2.14 -12.71
N ILE A 241 -14.69 2.36 -11.71
CA ILE A 241 -13.47 1.57 -11.50
C ILE A 241 -13.64 0.71 -10.26
N ASN A 242 -13.58 -0.61 -10.45
CA ASN A 242 -13.59 -1.57 -9.36
C ASN A 242 -12.20 -1.66 -8.74
N ALA A 243 -12.05 -1.17 -7.50
CA ALA A 243 -10.84 -1.20 -6.70
C ALA A 243 -11.10 -1.88 -5.33
N THR A 244 -12.04 -2.82 -5.28
CA THR A 244 -12.53 -3.46 -4.06
C THR A 244 -11.61 -4.58 -3.52
N GLY A 245 -10.42 -4.77 -4.12
CA GLY A 245 -9.42 -5.71 -3.61
C GLY A 245 -9.94 -7.15 -3.55
N VAL A 246 -9.98 -7.75 -2.38
CA VAL A 246 -10.42 -9.15 -2.21
C VAL A 246 -11.92 -9.36 -2.46
N TRP A 247 -12.72 -8.29 -2.54
CA TRP A 247 -14.15 -8.30 -2.89
C TRP A 247 -14.41 -7.97 -4.37
N THR A 248 -13.36 -8.03 -5.22
CA THR A 248 -13.48 -7.70 -6.65
C THR A 248 -14.48 -8.62 -7.36
N GLU A 249 -14.49 -9.91 -7.04
CA GLU A 249 -15.43 -10.90 -7.59
C GLU A 249 -16.88 -10.56 -7.23
N GLU A 250 -17.14 -10.27 -5.95
CA GLU A 250 -18.47 -9.87 -5.47
C GLU A 250 -18.95 -8.59 -6.14
N SER A 251 -18.06 -7.59 -6.26
CA SER A 251 -18.37 -6.32 -6.92
C SER A 251 -18.61 -6.50 -8.42
N GLU A 252 -17.84 -7.36 -9.09
CA GLU A 252 -18.01 -7.62 -10.52
C GLU A 252 -19.31 -8.36 -10.81
N SER A 253 -19.68 -9.33 -9.97
CA SER A 253 -20.92 -10.08 -10.12
C SER A 253 -22.18 -9.20 -10.05
N LEU A 254 -22.13 -8.06 -9.34
CA LEU A 254 -23.19 -7.04 -9.39
C LEU A 254 -23.33 -6.39 -10.77
N ALA A 255 -22.22 -6.26 -11.48
CA ALA A 255 -22.22 -5.69 -12.83
C ALA A 255 -22.50 -6.76 -13.90
N ASN A 256 -21.87 -7.92 -13.78
CA ASN A 256 -22.02 -9.02 -14.73
C ASN A 256 -21.86 -10.37 -14.00
N PRO A 257 -22.96 -11.06 -13.68
CA PRO A 257 -22.93 -12.35 -12.99
C PRO A 257 -22.15 -13.43 -13.74
N ASP A 258 -22.04 -13.30 -15.06
CA ASP A 258 -21.37 -14.27 -15.94
C ASP A 258 -19.91 -13.91 -16.26
N ALA A 259 -19.32 -12.90 -15.60
CA ALA A 259 -17.98 -12.41 -15.92
C ALA A 259 -16.88 -13.46 -15.64
N GLY A 260 -17.11 -14.37 -14.71
CA GLY A 260 -16.22 -15.51 -14.46
C GLY A 260 -14.87 -15.14 -13.84
N LEU A 261 -14.76 -13.94 -13.26
CA LEU A 261 -13.57 -13.56 -12.51
C LEU A 261 -13.51 -14.34 -11.20
N GLU A 262 -12.38 -15.00 -10.93
CA GLU A 262 -12.13 -15.71 -9.68
C GLU A 262 -10.95 -15.08 -8.93
N VAL A 263 -11.14 -14.74 -7.66
CA VAL A 263 -10.11 -14.18 -6.80
C VAL A 263 -9.41 -15.29 -6.02
N LEU A 264 -8.20 -15.64 -6.42
CA LEU A 264 -7.35 -16.56 -5.67
C LEU A 264 -6.77 -15.85 -4.45
N ALA A 265 -7.49 -15.93 -3.33
CA ALA A 265 -7.09 -15.26 -2.10
C ALA A 265 -5.94 -15.98 -1.38
N SER A 266 -4.94 -15.22 -0.92
CA SER A 266 -3.87 -15.71 -0.04
C SER A 266 -3.93 -14.97 1.29
N LYS A 267 -3.86 -15.70 2.41
CA LYS A 267 -3.91 -15.14 3.75
C LYS A 267 -2.52 -15.16 4.40
N GLY A 268 -1.99 -13.99 4.73
CA GLY A 268 -0.83 -13.83 5.61
C GLY A 268 -1.25 -13.83 7.08
N ILE A 269 -0.38 -14.31 7.95
CA ILE A 269 -0.58 -14.27 9.41
C ILE A 269 0.45 -13.31 10.00
N HIS A 270 -0.03 -12.31 10.78
CA HIS A 270 0.81 -11.40 11.54
C HIS A 270 0.60 -11.67 13.03
N ILE A 271 1.70 -11.85 13.75
CA ILE A 271 1.70 -11.98 15.20
C ILE A 271 2.40 -10.76 15.77
N VAL A 272 1.69 -9.99 16.58
CA VAL A 272 2.25 -8.83 17.28
C VAL A 272 2.63 -9.27 18.68
N VAL A 273 3.88 -9.02 19.07
CA VAL A 273 4.40 -9.32 20.41
C VAL A 273 4.91 -8.04 21.08
N PRO A 274 4.87 -7.91 22.41
CA PRO A 274 5.46 -6.79 23.12
C PRO A 274 6.92 -6.59 22.76
N ARG A 275 7.39 -5.36 22.73
CA ARG A 275 8.73 -4.97 22.28
C ARG A 275 9.85 -5.62 23.11
N ASP A 276 9.62 -5.82 24.39
CA ASP A 276 10.54 -6.44 25.35
C ASP A 276 10.72 -7.95 25.13
N ARG A 277 9.88 -8.59 24.32
CA ARG A 277 9.98 -10.02 24.00
C ARG A 277 11.02 -10.34 22.94
N ILE A 278 11.42 -9.36 22.13
CA ILE A 278 12.45 -9.52 21.08
C ILE A 278 13.35 -8.30 21.11
N ASN A 279 14.58 -8.51 21.58
CA ASN A 279 15.59 -7.45 21.64
C ASN A 279 16.28 -7.35 20.26
N ALA A 280 15.85 -6.38 19.47
CA ALA A 280 16.37 -6.15 18.12
C ALA A 280 16.26 -4.68 17.72
N THR A 281 17.30 -4.11 17.14
CA THR A 281 17.29 -2.77 16.55
C THR A 281 17.09 -2.83 15.04
N SER A 282 17.25 -4.00 14.43
CA SER A 282 17.06 -4.30 13.02
C SER A 282 16.00 -5.37 12.86
N GLY A 283 15.23 -5.31 11.77
CA GLY A 283 14.39 -6.43 11.39
C GLY A 283 15.22 -7.65 10.94
N ILE A 284 14.58 -8.79 10.84
CA ILE A 284 15.13 -9.98 10.20
C ILE A 284 14.27 -10.41 9.05
N PHE A 285 14.91 -10.78 7.96
CA PHE A 285 14.36 -11.43 6.82
C PHE A 285 15.03 -12.80 6.70
N THR A 286 14.29 -13.88 6.94
CA THR A 286 14.86 -15.22 6.88
C THR A 286 13.94 -16.20 6.16
N LYS A 287 14.55 -17.20 5.54
CA LYS A 287 13.83 -18.28 4.87
C LYS A 287 13.40 -19.33 5.89
N ALA A 288 12.09 -19.57 6.00
CA ALA A 288 11.53 -20.75 6.65
C ALA A 288 11.43 -21.93 5.66
N GLU A 289 11.04 -23.11 6.11
CA GLU A 289 10.97 -24.30 5.24
C GLU A 289 10.11 -24.12 3.99
N LYS A 290 8.95 -23.51 4.14
CA LYS A 290 7.97 -23.31 3.04
C LYS A 290 7.65 -21.84 2.71
N SER A 291 8.22 -20.90 3.47
CA SER A 291 7.86 -19.48 3.34
C SER A 291 9.01 -18.58 3.76
N VAL A 292 8.75 -17.30 3.82
CA VAL A 292 9.66 -16.28 4.36
C VAL A 292 9.10 -15.78 5.67
N LEU A 293 9.96 -15.68 6.68
CA LEU A 293 9.64 -15.07 7.97
C LEU A 293 10.25 -13.68 8.05
N PHE A 294 9.41 -12.73 8.41
CA PHE A 294 9.81 -11.37 8.76
C PHE A 294 9.64 -11.15 10.27
N ILE A 295 10.65 -10.59 10.90
CA ILE A 295 10.51 -9.99 12.22
C ILE A 295 10.77 -8.51 12.04
N ILE A 296 9.75 -7.69 12.27
CA ILE A 296 9.80 -6.25 11.98
C ILE A 296 9.63 -5.50 13.28
N PRO A 297 10.65 -4.74 13.74
CA PRO A 297 10.48 -3.85 14.86
C PRO A 297 9.47 -2.76 14.52
N TRP A 298 8.33 -2.75 15.22
CA TRP A 298 7.33 -1.72 15.07
C TRP A 298 7.57 -0.62 16.09
N GLN A 299 7.78 0.59 15.63
CA GLN A 299 7.81 1.79 16.46
C GLN A 299 6.51 2.55 16.23
N ARG A 300 5.81 2.83 17.32
CA ARG A 300 4.69 3.78 17.31
C ARG A 300 5.18 5.20 17.11
#